data_1779c25ab3f682edfe0dc4683be402ec
#
_entry.id   1779c25ab3f682edfe0dc4683be402ec
#
_cell.length_a   1.000
_cell.length_b   1.000
_cell.length_c   1.000
_cell.angle_alpha   90.00
_cell.angle_beta   90.00
_cell.angle_gamma   90.00
#
_symmetry.space_group_name_H-M   'P 1'
#
loop_
_entity.id
_entity.type
_entity.pdbx_description
1 polymer ?
#
loop_
_entity_poly.entity_id
_entity_poly.type
_entity_poly.pdbx_seq_one_letter_code
_entity_poly.pdbx_strand_id
1 'polypeptide(L)'
;MKKVWFLLLAVVFATVLVACGNSEDTSSADETNNATNENDVTEEANTEIDKLSVGFVPSRDPEEIITATEPLKALLQEELAGLGFDVGEVDITVGTNYEAVGEALSAGTTDIGLIPGGTYVLYDDGAEVLLTSTRAGLSIDSEDPADWNDNKPTEPTEEQVTYYRSLIIAGPSAKGQELAEKVNNGEELTFEDLNSASWAVMTSSSSAGYIYPTLWLQDNYGQKITDLDNLVQVDSYGSAFARLAAEQVDILVSYADARRDNEEAWQGEFERKNSIWDETNVVGVTAGIYNDTISASKNSEKMTDELKAAVQQAFINIAETDEGKEVISIYSHEGYQEAQDSDYDKERDAQVILQEAN
;
A
#
# COMPACT_ATOMS: atom_id res chain seq x y z
N MET A 1 -33.93 29.46 -36.70
CA MET A 1 -35.02 30.47 -36.58
C MET A 1 -35.39 30.63 -35.12
N LYS A 2 -35.37 31.90 -34.63
CA LYS A 2 -35.99 32.48 -33.43
C LYS A 2 -35.38 32.05 -32.07
N LYS A 3 -34.56 32.88 -31.43
CA LYS A 3 -34.71 34.19 -30.71
C LYS A 3 -34.94 33.92 -29.23
N VAL A 4 -33.90 34.10 -28.38
CA VAL A 4 -33.65 35.23 -27.49
C VAL A 4 -34.79 35.60 -26.52
N TRP A 5 -34.50 35.53 -25.19
CA TRP A 5 -34.86 36.62 -24.29
C TRP A 5 -34.00 36.65 -23.01
N PHE A 6 -33.35 37.82 -22.86
CA PHE A 6 -32.69 38.36 -21.66
C PHE A 6 -33.74 38.80 -20.66
N LEU A 7 -33.47 38.73 -19.38
CA LEU A 7 -33.94 39.75 -18.42
C LEU A 7 -32.95 39.85 -17.25
N LEU A 8 -32.28 41.01 -17.26
CA LEU A 8 -31.55 41.64 -16.16
C LEU A 8 -32.54 42.20 -15.13
N LEU A 9 -32.23 42.07 -13.84
CA LEU A 9 -32.69 43.05 -12.85
C LEU A 9 -31.59 43.26 -11.81
N ALA A 10 -31.06 44.47 -11.82
CA ALA A 10 -30.13 45.02 -10.83
C ALA A 10 -30.91 45.86 -9.81
N VAL A 11 -30.16 46.35 -8.80
CA VAL A 11 -30.52 47.49 -7.88
C VAL A 11 -30.97 46.99 -6.50
N VAL A 12 -30.45 47.38 -5.32
CA VAL A 12 -29.91 48.69 -4.86
C VAL A 12 -29.11 48.53 -3.56
N PHE A 13 -28.10 49.37 -3.44
CA PHE A 13 -27.33 49.76 -2.25
C PHE A 13 -28.18 50.31 -1.09
N ALA A 14 -27.75 50.04 0.15
CA ALA A 14 -27.92 51.03 1.23
C ALA A 14 -26.78 50.88 2.27
N THR A 15 -25.88 51.83 2.22
CA THR A 15 -24.89 52.18 3.25
C THR A 15 -25.54 52.99 4.36
N VAL A 16 -25.24 52.69 5.62
CA VAL A 16 -25.37 53.69 6.71
C VAL A 16 -24.10 53.68 7.54
N LEU A 17 -23.36 54.75 7.41
CA LEU A 17 -22.29 55.19 8.29
C LEU A 17 -22.92 56.10 9.37
N VAL A 18 -22.59 55.84 10.64
CA VAL A 18 -22.65 56.90 11.66
C VAL A 18 -21.38 56.87 12.48
N ALA A 19 -20.75 58.03 12.55
CA ALA A 19 -19.46 58.32 13.13
C ALA A 19 -19.56 58.90 14.55
N CYS A 20 -18.46 58.73 15.29
CA CYS A 20 -17.83 59.65 16.24
C CYS A 20 -18.56 60.14 17.49
N GLY A 21 -17.82 60.04 18.60
CA GLY A 21 -17.98 60.84 19.80
C GLY A 21 -16.88 60.54 20.80
N ASN A 22 -15.81 61.34 20.73
CA ASN A 22 -14.70 61.39 21.69
C ASN A 22 -15.07 62.29 22.88
N SER A 23 -14.70 61.94 24.11
CA SER A 23 -14.28 62.92 25.15
C SER A 23 -13.60 62.25 26.34
N GLU A 24 -12.43 62.76 26.65
CA GLU A 24 -11.58 62.55 27.80
C GLU A 24 -12.28 62.98 29.11
N ASP A 25 -11.99 62.40 30.26
CA ASP A 25 -11.09 62.89 31.30
C ASP A 25 -11.22 62.15 32.64
N THR A 26 -10.02 61.82 33.17
CA THR A 26 -9.51 61.87 34.57
C THR A 26 -10.18 61.12 35.74
N SER A 27 -9.30 60.26 36.28
CA SER A 27 -8.76 60.17 37.66
C SER A 27 -9.38 59.21 38.69
N SER A 28 -8.41 58.49 39.26
CA SER A 28 -8.23 58.03 40.64
C SER A 28 -8.83 56.70 41.12
N ALA A 29 -7.87 55.80 41.27
CA ALA A 29 -7.60 54.92 42.42
C ALA A 29 -8.76 54.31 43.24
N ASP A 30 -8.88 53.02 43.28
CA ASP A 30 -8.52 52.23 44.48
C ASP A 30 -8.50 50.71 44.20
N GLU A 31 -7.63 50.06 44.91
CA GLU A 31 -7.31 48.65 44.85
C GLU A 31 -8.49 47.75 45.27
N THR A 32 -8.68 46.64 44.59
CA THR A 32 -8.92 45.36 45.31
C THR A 32 -8.61 44.18 44.34
N ASN A 33 -7.61 43.44 44.76
CA ASN A 33 -7.27 42.11 44.26
C ASN A 33 -8.51 41.21 44.22
N ASN A 34 -8.81 40.68 43.07
CA ASN A 34 -9.45 39.35 43.00
C ASN A 34 -8.83 38.60 41.84
N ALA A 35 -7.82 37.78 42.19
CA ALA A 35 -7.23 36.79 41.33
C ALA A 35 -8.26 35.69 41.14
N THR A 36 -9.02 35.75 40.05
CA THR A 36 -9.68 34.58 39.50
C THR A 36 -8.66 33.89 38.62
N ASN A 37 -8.12 32.78 39.13
CA ASN A 37 -7.51 31.76 38.30
C ASN A 37 -8.58 31.23 37.35
N GLU A 38 -8.62 31.73 36.14
CA GLU A 38 -9.15 30.99 35.01
C GLU A 38 -8.10 29.93 34.67
N ASN A 39 -8.27 28.74 35.28
CA ASN A 39 -7.76 27.54 34.68
C ASN A 39 -8.55 27.40 33.37
N ASP A 40 -7.95 27.82 32.28
CA ASP A 40 -8.31 27.41 30.95
C ASP A 40 -7.93 25.91 30.84
N VAL A 41 -8.80 25.08 31.38
CA VAL A 41 -8.85 23.66 31.03
C VAL A 41 -9.47 23.66 29.64
N THR A 42 -8.64 23.69 28.61
CA THR A 42 -9.07 23.22 27.31
C THR A 42 -9.57 21.80 27.53
N GLU A 43 -10.89 21.62 27.64
CA GLU A 43 -11.51 20.32 27.42
C GLU A 43 -11.06 19.88 26.03
N GLU A 44 -10.11 18.97 25.95
CA GLU A 44 -9.86 18.22 24.74
C GLU A 44 -11.19 17.56 24.37
N ALA A 45 -11.79 18.00 23.28
CA ALA A 45 -13.04 17.46 22.80
C ALA A 45 -12.77 16.02 22.39
N ASN A 46 -13.10 15.06 23.25
CA ASN A 46 -13.04 13.65 22.92
C ASN A 46 -14.02 13.43 21.76
N THR A 47 -13.50 13.11 20.59
CA THR A 47 -14.32 12.89 19.40
C THR A 47 -14.74 11.44 19.37
N GLU A 48 -16.03 11.19 19.60
CA GLU A 48 -16.64 9.85 19.57
C GLU A 48 -16.81 9.39 18.11
N ILE A 49 -16.31 8.20 17.78
CA ILE A 49 -16.43 7.55 16.49
C ILE A 49 -17.06 6.18 16.71
N ASP A 50 -18.29 6.00 16.26
CA ASP A 50 -19.01 4.73 16.44
C ASP A 50 -18.22 3.55 15.84
N LYS A 51 -17.70 3.72 14.62
CA LYS A 51 -16.99 2.67 13.87
C LYS A 51 -15.95 3.24 12.93
N LEU A 52 -14.75 2.65 12.96
CA LEU A 52 -13.64 2.89 12.03
C LEU A 52 -13.38 1.62 11.21
N SER A 53 -13.42 1.72 9.88
CA SER A 53 -13.22 0.58 8.98
C SER A 53 -11.82 0.59 8.37
N VAL A 54 -11.16 -0.58 8.39
CA VAL A 54 -9.82 -0.80 7.84
C VAL A 54 -9.88 -1.91 6.79
N GLY A 55 -9.49 -1.60 5.57
CA GLY A 55 -9.49 -2.51 4.43
C GLY A 55 -8.08 -3.00 4.08
N PHE A 56 -7.95 -4.29 3.83
CA PHE A 56 -6.72 -4.95 3.42
C PHE A 56 -6.84 -5.54 2.02
N VAL A 57 -5.80 -5.45 1.20
CA VAL A 57 -5.75 -6.18 -0.08
C VAL A 57 -5.46 -7.67 0.15
N PRO A 58 -6.00 -8.58 -0.68
CA PRO A 58 -5.79 -10.03 -0.52
C PRO A 58 -4.45 -10.46 -1.14
N SER A 59 -3.31 -9.94 -0.65
CA SER A 59 -1.98 -10.36 -1.11
C SER A 59 -1.61 -11.76 -0.62
N ARG A 60 -2.20 -12.20 0.50
CA ARG A 60 -2.13 -13.54 1.08
C ARG A 60 -3.53 -14.13 1.22
N ASP A 61 -3.63 -15.31 1.81
CA ASP A 61 -4.93 -15.92 2.11
C ASP A 61 -5.77 -14.99 3.01
N PRO A 62 -7.02 -14.68 2.66
CA PRO A 62 -7.85 -13.77 3.43
C PRO A 62 -8.09 -14.19 4.89
N GLU A 63 -8.18 -15.51 5.19
CA GLU A 63 -8.36 -15.99 6.56
C GLU A 63 -7.08 -15.80 7.38
N GLU A 64 -5.90 -15.94 6.75
CA GLU A 64 -4.62 -15.64 7.35
C GLU A 64 -4.51 -14.16 7.70
N ILE A 65 -4.84 -13.26 6.77
CA ILE A 65 -4.82 -11.81 7.00
C ILE A 65 -5.76 -11.44 8.15
N ILE A 66 -7.01 -11.90 8.13
CA ILE A 66 -8.00 -11.61 9.18
C ILE A 66 -7.49 -12.08 10.55
N THR A 67 -6.91 -13.28 10.62
CA THR A 67 -6.41 -13.85 11.87
C THR A 67 -5.22 -13.06 12.40
N ALA A 68 -4.25 -12.74 11.56
CA ALA A 68 -3.05 -12.01 11.95
C ALA A 68 -3.36 -10.55 12.37
N THR A 69 -4.37 -9.93 11.76
CA THR A 69 -4.73 -8.53 12.01
C THR A 69 -5.79 -8.34 13.09
N GLU A 70 -6.36 -9.41 13.67
CA GLU A 70 -7.37 -9.28 14.73
C GLU A 70 -6.90 -8.43 15.93
N PRO A 71 -5.63 -8.53 16.42
CA PRO A 71 -5.15 -7.68 17.52
C PRO A 71 -5.11 -6.19 17.16
N LEU A 72 -4.99 -5.83 15.87
CA LEU A 72 -4.94 -4.44 15.42
C LEU A 72 -6.17 -3.65 15.86
N LYS A 73 -7.33 -4.29 16.01
CA LYS A 73 -8.57 -3.64 16.45
C LYS A 73 -8.41 -2.99 17.82
N ALA A 74 -7.91 -3.75 18.79
CA ALA A 74 -7.69 -3.25 20.15
C ALA A 74 -6.53 -2.23 20.19
N LEU A 75 -5.45 -2.49 19.45
CA LEU A 75 -4.30 -1.59 19.38
C LEU A 75 -4.70 -0.22 18.82
N LEU A 76 -5.48 -0.17 17.74
CA LEU A 76 -5.96 1.10 17.17
C LEU A 76 -6.91 1.83 18.13
N GLN A 77 -7.82 1.11 18.80
CA GLN A 77 -8.71 1.73 19.78
C GLN A 77 -7.93 2.36 20.94
N GLU A 78 -6.92 1.65 21.47
CA GLU A 78 -6.09 2.14 22.58
C GLU A 78 -5.26 3.36 22.18
N GLU A 79 -4.56 3.29 21.04
CA GLU A 79 -3.72 4.40 20.57
C GLU A 79 -4.56 5.63 20.22
N LEU A 80 -5.69 5.45 19.52
CA LEU A 80 -6.56 6.57 19.16
C LEU A 80 -7.22 7.19 20.39
N ALA A 81 -7.58 6.39 21.42
CA ALA A 81 -8.06 6.92 22.70
C ALA A 81 -6.99 7.77 23.40
N GLY A 82 -5.73 7.35 23.35
CA GLY A 82 -4.59 8.13 23.85
C GLY A 82 -4.36 9.45 23.09
N LEU A 83 -4.85 9.53 21.87
CA LEU A 83 -4.78 10.71 20.98
C LEU A 83 -6.07 11.54 20.95
N GLY A 84 -7.04 11.26 21.84
CA GLY A 84 -8.26 12.05 21.99
C GLY A 84 -9.46 11.59 21.15
N PHE A 85 -9.42 10.39 20.57
CA PHE A 85 -10.51 9.81 19.78
C PHE A 85 -11.03 8.55 20.41
N ASP A 86 -12.32 8.53 20.79
CA ASP A 86 -12.99 7.36 21.34
C ASP A 86 -13.65 6.55 20.20
N VAL A 87 -13.02 5.45 19.82
CA VAL A 87 -13.46 4.58 18.73
C VAL A 87 -14.19 3.36 19.31
N GLY A 88 -15.51 3.31 19.09
CA GLY A 88 -16.37 2.23 19.61
C GLY A 88 -16.08 0.86 19.00
N GLU A 89 -15.86 0.80 17.69
CA GLU A 89 -15.55 -0.42 16.94
C GLU A 89 -14.49 -0.16 15.87
N VAL A 90 -13.50 -1.04 15.77
CA VAL A 90 -12.61 -1.13 14.59
C VAL A 90 -13.01 -2.37 13.79
N ASP A 91 -13.42 -2.19 12.54
CA ASP A 91 -13.84 -3.25 11.63
C ASP A 91 -12.79 -3.52 10.57
N ILE A 92 -12.24 -4.72 10.55
CA ILE A 92 -11.22 -5.13 9.59
C ILE A 92 -11.86 -5.99 8.51
N THR A 93 -11.61 -5.64 7.26
CA THR A 93 -12.09 -6.37 6.09
C THR A 93 -10.95 -6.67 5.12
N VAL A 94 -11.02 -7.82 4.44
CA VAL A 94 -10.14 -8.15 3.33
C VAL A 94 -10.97 -8.09 2.04
N GLY A 95 -10.51 -7.31 1.07
CA GLY A 95 -11.20 -7.19 -0.21
C GLY A 95 -11.16 -8.48 -1.02
N THR A 96 -12.03 -8.59 -2.01
CA THR A 96 -12.03 -9.72 -2.94
C THR A 96 -10.91 -9.64 -3.98
N ASN A 97 -10.41 -8.44 -4.24
CA ASN A 97 -9.26 -8.12 -5.07
C ASN A 97 -8.73 -6.73 -4.66
N TYR A 98 -7.65 -6.29 -5.27
CA TYR A 98 -6.98 -5.02 -4.97
C TYR A 98 -7.84 -3.81 -5.32
N GLU A 99 -8.50 -3.85 -6.49
CA GLU A 99 -9.36 -2.79 -6.98
C GLU A 99 -10.56 -2.58 -6.06
N ALA A 100 -11.15 -3.65 -5.53
CA ALA A 100 -12.30 -3.56 -4.62
C ALA A 100 -11.96 -2.80 -3.34
N VAL A 101 -10.73 -2.94 -2.82
CA VAL A 101 -10.26 -2.18 -1.64
C VAL A 101 -10.06 -0.71 -2.01
N GLY A 102 -9.42 -0.43 -3.15
CA GLY A 102 -9.22 0.93 -3.66
C GLY A 102 -10.54 1.66 -3.93
N GLU A 103 -11.51 0.97 -4.56
CA GLU A 103 -12.86 1.49 -4.80
C GLU A 103 -13.59 1.80 -3.48
N ALA A 104 -13.54 0.90 -2.50
CA ALA A 104 -14.19 1.09 -1.20
C ALA A 104 -13.59 2.27 -0.43
N LEU A 105 -12.26 2.42 -0.48
CA LEU A 105 -11.54 3.54 0.10
C LEU A 105 -11.91 4.86 -0.61
N SER A 106 -11.85 4.88 -1.95
CA SER A 106 -12.20 6.05 -2.75
C SER A 106 -13.67 6.44 -2.61
N ALA A 107 -14.57 5.50 -2.41
CA ALA A 107 -15.99 5.76 -2.19
C ALA A 107 -16.36 6.21 -0.77
N GLY A 108 -15.45 6.13 0.21
CA GLY A 108 -15.72 6.44 1.62
C GLY A 108 -16.47 5.36 2.38
N THR A 109 -16.57 4.15 1.83
CA THR A 109 -17.15 2.99 2.52
C THR A 109 -16.14 2.23 3.38
N THR A 110 -14.86 2.46 3.12
CA THR A 110 -13.72 2.08 3.96
C THR A 110 -12.96 3.35 4.33
N ASP A 111 -12.61 3.51 5.61
CA ASP A 111 -11.98 4.73 6.13
C ASP A 111 -10.46 4.73 5.92
N ILE A 112 -9.82 3.59 6.14
CA ILE A 112 -8.38 3.37 6.04
C ILE A 112 -8.12 2.15 5.16
N GLY A 113 -7.17 2.26 4.23
CA GLY A 113 -6.75 1.16 3.36
C GLY A 113 -5.26 0.88 3.48
N LEU A 114 -4.90 -0.40 3.66
CA LEU A 114 -3.54 -0.88 3.48
C LEU A 114 -3.45 -1.45 2.06
N ILE A 115 -2.87 -0.65 1.16
CA ILE A 115 -2.87 -0.90 -0.29
C ILE A 115 -1.50 -0.62 -0.90
N PRO A 116 -1.07 -1.35 -1.93
CA PRO A 116 0.18 -1.04 -2.63
C PRO A 116 0.09 0.26 -3.43
N GLY A 117 1.24 0.86 -3.71
CA GLY A 117 1.35 2.12 -4.45
C GLY A 117 0.60 2.10 -5.79
N GLY A 118 0.67 0.98 -6.52
CA GLY A 118 -0.05 0.83 -7.78
C GLY A 118 -1.57 0.87 -7.66
N THR A 119 -2.13 0.35 -6.56
CA THR A 119 -3.56 0.51 -6.25
C THR A 119 -3.86 1.94 -5.80
N TYR A 120 -3.00 2.52 -4.93
CA TYR A 120 -3.18 3.88 -4.44
C TYR A 120 -3.35 4.89 -5.59
N VAL A 121 -2.44 4.90 -6.56
CA VAL A 121 -2.45 5.89 -7.65
C VAL A 121 -3.63 5.75 -8.61
N LEU A 122 -4.32 4.61 -8.65
CA LEU A 122 -5.55 4.42 -9.41
C LEU A 122 -6.78 5.06 -8.73
N TYR A 123 -6.70 5.27 -7.43
CA TYR A 123 -7.80 5.76 -6.59
C TYR A 123 -7.44 7.01 -5.79
N ASP A 124 -6.34 7.69 -6.12
CA ASP A 124 -5.82 8.85 -5.40
C ASP A 124 -6.73 10.09 -5.46
N ASP A 125 -7.65 10.17 -6.41
CA ASP A 125 -8.72 11.18 -6.42
C ASP A 125 -9.59 11.12 -5.14
N GLY A 126 -9.85 9.92 -4.62
CA GLY A 126 -10.67 9.65 -3.44
C GLY A 126 -9.90 9.13 -2.22
N ALA A 127 -8.61 8.89 -2.35
CA ALA A 127 -7.71 8.43 -1.30
C ALA A 127 -6.56 9.39 -1.07
N GLU A 128 -6.08 9.47 0.16
CA GLU A 128 -4.91 10.25 0.58
C GLU A 128 -3.93 9.34 1.30
N VAL A 129 -2.67 9.33 0.85
CA VAL A 129 -1.62 8.59 1.54
C VAL A 129 -1.25 9.27 2.84
N LEU A 130 -1.20 8.52 3.94
CA LEU A 130 -0.74 8.98 5.24
C LEU A 130 0.69 8.51 5.53
N LEU A 131 0.94 7.22 5.28
CA LEU A 131 2.19 6.55 5.61
C LEU A 131 2.63 5.63 4.48
N THR A 132 3.95 5.45 4.36
CA THR A 132 4.54 4.32 3.68
C THR A 132 5.05 3.30 4.68
N SER A 133 4.94 2.02 4.38
CA SER A 133 5.56 0.99 5.20
C SER A 133 7.08 0.96 5.01
N THR A 134 7.79 0.49 6.05
CA THR A 134 9.18 0.09 5.94
C THR A 134 9.29 -1.43 6.03
N ARG A 135 10.31 -2.00 5.40
CA ARG A 135 10.63 -3.43 5.43
C ARG A 135 12.08 -3.60 5.87
N ALA A 136 12.41 -4.78 6.39
CA ALA A 136 13.80 -5.15 6.53
C ALA A 136 14.44 -5.17 5.12
N GLY A 137 15.61 -4.58 4.99
CA GLY A 137 16.43 -4.78 3.80
C GLY A 137 16.77 -6.27 3.67
N LEU A 138 17.18 -6.71 2.50
CA LEU A 138 17.59 -8.08 2.24
C LEU A 138 19.10 -8.19 2.10
N SER A 139 19.65 -9.34 2.44
CA SER A 139 21.08 -9.65 2.22
C SER A 139 21.51 -9.59 0.75
N ILE A 140 20.53 -9.63 -0.16
CA ILE A 140 20.70 -9.46 -1.60
C ILE A 140 19.74 -8.35 -2.04
N ASP A 141 20.30 -7.29 -2.64
CA ASP A 141 19.56 -6.20 -3.28
C ASP A 141 20.23 -5.88 -4.63
N SER A 142 20.27 -6.88 -5.51
CA SER A 142 20.89 -6.81 -6.83
C SER A 142 19.85 -6.74 -7.94
N GLU A 143 20.16 -6.06 -9.03
CA GLU A 143 19.39 -6.09 -10.28
C GLU A 143 19.81 -7.25 -11.18
N ASP A 144 20.92 -7.93 -10.88
CA ASP A 144 21.33 -9.15 -11.58
C ASP A 144 20.58 -10.35 -11.00
N PRO A 145 19.75 -11.04 -11.80
CA PRO A 145 18.97 -12.19 -11.32
C PRO A 145 19.86 -13.35 -10.85
N ALA A 146 21.07 -13.52 -11.40
CA ALA A 146 21.96 -14.61 -11.01
C ALA A 146 22.43 -14.51 -9.54
N ASP A 147 22.52 -13.30 -8.98
CA ASP A 147 22.91 -13.09 -7.59
C ASP A 147 21.90 -13.68 -6.59
N TRP A 148 20.66 -13.92 -7.03
CA TRP A 148 19.56 -14.47 -6.21
C TRP A 148 19.51 -16.02 -6.24
N ASN A 149 20.42 -16.67 -6.97
CA ASN A 149 20.35 -18.09 -7.32
C ASN A 149 21.45 -18.95 -6.68
N ASP A 150 21.80 -18.65 -5.44
CA ASP A 150 22.83 -19.39 -4.69
C ASP A 150 22.28 -20.61 -3.90
N ASN A 151 21.00 -20.96 -4.12
CA ASN A 151 20.25 -22.02 -3.46
C ASN A 151 20.16 -21.85 -1.93
N LYS A 152 20.13 -20.61 -1.47
CA LYS A 152 19.97 -20.26 -0.05
C LYS A 152 18.90 -19.22 0.15
N PRO A 153 18.28 -19.19 1.35
CA PRO A 153 17.41 -18.10 1.74
C PRO A 153 18.12 -16.76 1.71
N THR A 154 17.44 -15.74 1.22
CA THR A 154 17.82 -14.36 1.53
C THR A 154 17.58 -14.11 3.01
N GLU A 155 18.44 -13.30 3.63
CA GLU A 155 18.32 -12.96 5.04
C GLU A 155 17.87 -11.50 5.19
N PRO A 156 16.99 -11.19 6.18
CA PRO A 156 16.67 -9.80 6.49
C PRO A 156 17.90 -9.11 7.08
N THR A 157 18.04 -7.81 6.80
CA THR A 157 19.04 -6.96 7.45
C THR A 157 18.40 -6.14 8.57
N GLU A 158 19.22 -5.56 9.45
CA GLU A 158 18.74 -4.64 10.50
C GLU A 158 18.32 -3.26 9.92
N GLU A 159 18.69 -2.96 8.67
CA GLU A 159 18.33 -1.73 8.01
C GLU A 159 16.90 -1.80 7.49
N GLN A 160 16.08 -0.83 7.86
CA GLN A 160 14.74 -0.68 7.31
C GLN A 160 14.80 0.16 6.02
N VAL A 161 14.12 -0.31 4.99
CA VAL A 161 14.04 0.33 3.67
C VAL A 161 12.61 0.68 3.30
N THR A 162 12.44 1.74 2.50
CA THR A 162 11.14 2.20 2.00
C THR A 162 10.81 1.65 0.61
N TYR A 163 11.55 0.67 0.14
CA TYR A 163 11.34 0.05 -1.15
C TYR A 163 11.57 -1.46 -1.10
N TYR A 164 11.09 -2.14 -2.10
CA TYR A 164 11.35 -3.54 -2.38
C TYR A 164 11.46 -3.75 -3.89
N ARG A 165 11.78 -4.95 -4.35
CA ARG A 165 11.82 -5.29 -5.78
C ARG A 165 10.77 -6.33 -6.11
N SER A 166 10.40 -6.45 -7.38
CA SER A 166 9.73 -7.64 -7.88
C SER A 166 10.75 -8.58 -8.49
N LEU A 167 10.52 -9.87 -8.23
CA LEU A 167 11.29 -10.98 -8.79
C LEU A 167 10.43 -11.73 -9.82
N ILE A 168 11.02 -12.01 -10.96
CA ILE A 168 10.51 -12.94 -11.96
C ILE A 168 11.12 -14.29 -11.61
N ILE A 169 10.32 -15.22 -11.09
CA ILE A 169 10.76 -16.49 -10.51
C ILE A 169 10.37 -17.64 -11.42
N ALA A 170 11.34 -18.34 -11.96
CA ALA A 170 11.16 -19.59 -12.70
C ALA A 170 11.04 -20.78 -11.74
N GLY A 171 10.10 -21.69 -12.01
CA GLY A 171 9.75 -22.82 -11.17
C GLY A 171 10.36 -24.15 -11.60
N PRO A 172 9.90 -25.26 -10.99
CA PRO A 172 10.45 -26.60 -11.21
C PRO A 172 10.07 -27.23 -12.56
N SER A 173 9.18 -26.64 -13.34
CA SER A 173 8.81 -27.16 -14.66
C SER A 173 10.03 -27.26 -15.60
N ALA A 174 9.97 -28.11 -16.60
CA ALA A 174 11.07 -28.26 -17.57
C ALA A 174 11.41 -26.91 -18.25
N LYS A 175 10.39 -26.07 -18.54
CA LYS A 175 10.62 -24.74 -19.14
C LYS A 175 11.19 -23.76 -18.14
N GLY A 176 10.70 -23.75 -16.90
CA GLY A 176 11.28 -22.93 -15.83
C GLY A 176 12.75 -23.22 -15.60
N GLN A 177 13.12 -24.49 -15.53
CA GLN A 177 14.52 -24.91 -15.37
C GLN A 177 15.41 -24.57 -16.58
N GLU A 178 14.87 -24.64 -17.80
CA GLU A 178 15.59 -24.18 -19.01
C GLU A 178 15.95 -22.69 -18.93
N LEU A 179 15.01 -21.84 -18.49
CA LEU A 179 15.24 -20.41 -18.32
C LEU A 179 16.25 -20.13 -17.21
N ALA A 180 16.11 -20.84 -16.10
CA ALA A 180 17.04 -20.77 -14.97
C ALA A 180 18.47 -21.14 -15.35
N GLU A 181 18.65 -22.21 -16.14
CA GLU A 181 19.97 -22.65 -16.62
C GLU A 181 20.64 -21.57 -17.48
N LYS A 182 19.90 -20.93 -18.39
CA LYS A 182 20.43 -19.82 -19.21
C LYS A 182 20.95 -18.69 -18.33
N VAL A 183 20.14 -18.19 -17.40
CA VAL A 183 20.51 -17.09 -16.50
C VAL A 183 21.73 -17.47 -15.65
N ASN A 184 21.72 -18.64 -15.05
CA ASN A 184 22.83 -19.12 -14.20
C ASN A 184 24.13 -19.35 -14.97
N ASN A 185 24.06 -19.56 -16.29
CA ASN A 185 25.23 -19.63 -17.18
C ASN A 185 25.67 -18.24 -17.70
N GLY A 186 24.99 -17.16 -17.31
CA GLY A 186 25.27 -15.79 -17.77
C GLY A 186 24.79 -15.53 -19.21
N GLU A 187 23.81 -16.28 -19.68
CA GLU A 187 23.15 -16.06 -20.96
C GLU A 187 21.98 -15.08 -20.79
N GLU A 188 21.86 -14.12 -21.69
CA GLU A 188 20.71 -13.22 -21.70
C GLU A 188 19.47 -13.95 -22.25
N LEU A 189 18.33 -13.79 -21.54
CA LEU A 189 17.04 -14.27 -22.05
C LEU A 189 16.54 -13.37 -23.17
N THR A 190 15.96 -13.97 -24.19
CA THR A 190 15.21 -13.26 -25.22
C THR A 190 13.74 -13.14 -24.85
N PHE A 191 13.00 -12.22 -25.47
CA PHE A 191 11.54 -12.16 -25.28
C PHE A 191 10.87 -13.48 -25.72
N GLU A 192 11.37 -14.15 -26.76
CA GLU A 192 10.86 -15.46 -27.21
C GLU A 192 11.01 -16.55 -26.14
N ASP A 193 12.13 -16.55 -25.40
CA ASP A 193 12.34 -17.46 -24.26
C ASP A 193 11.25 -17.25 -23.22
N LEU A 194 10.99 -16.00 -22.85
CA LEU A 194 9.99 -15.62 -21.85
C LEU A 194 8.56 -15.85 -22.35
N ASN A 195 8.27 -15.52 -23.60
CA ASN A 195 6.93 -15.70 -24.21
C ASN A 195 6.55 -17.17 -24.37
N SER A 196 7.54 -18.06 -24.50
CA SER A 196 7.29 -19.50 -24.58
C SER A 196 6.91 -20.16 -23.25
N ALA A 197 7.07 -19.42 -22.13
CA ALA A 197 6.70 -19.87 -20.79
C ALA A 197 5.28 -19.42 -20.41
N SER A 198 4.66 -20.14 -19.47
CA SER A 198 3.39 -19.72 -18.86
C SER A 198 3.68 -18.95 -17.56
N TRP A 199 2.98 -17.83 -17.36
CA TRP A 199 3.22 -16.90 -16.26
C TRP A 199 2.02 -16.78 -15.34
N ALA A 200 2.23 -16.88 -14.02
CA ALA A 200 1.26 -16.44 -13.03
C ALA A 200 1.51 -14.97 -12.69
N VAL A 201 0.48 -14.13 -12.83
CA VAL A 201 0.52 -12.70 -12.58
C VAL A 201 -0.65 -12.29 -11.68
N MET A 202 -0.48 -11.21 -10.92
CA MET A 202 -1.54 -10.63 -10.09
C MET A 202 -2.47 -9.75 -10.95
N THR A 203 -3.40 -9.06 -10.29
CA THR A 203 -4.24 -8.03 -10.94
C THR A 203 -3.40 -6.85 -11.43
N SER A 204 -3.92 -6.09 -12.38
CA SER A 204 -3.21 -4.99 -13.03
C SER A 204 -2.87 -3.81 -12.11
N SER A 205 -3.44 -3.76 -10.91
CA SER A 205 -3.15 -2.77 -9.86
C SER A 205 -2.06 -3.21 -8.87
N SER A 206 -1.53 -4.43 -9.00
CA SER A 206 -0.45 -4.93 -8.14
C SER A 206 0.90 -4.42 -8.61
N SER A 207 1.63 -3.64 -7.78
CA SER A 207 2.96 -3.13 -8.11
C SER A 207 3.93 -4.25 -8.45
N ALA A 208 4.17 -5.21 -7.54
CA ALA A 208 5.13 -6.28 -7.75
C ALA A 208 4.61 -7.42 -8.64
N GLY A 209 3.30 -7.65 -8.66
CA GLY A 209 2.71 -8.79 -9.37
C GLY A 209 2.32 -8.49 -10.81
N TYR A 210 2.41 -7.22 -11.26
CA TYR A 210 1.99 -6.84 -12.61
C TYR A 210 2.70 -5.60 -13.15
N ILE A 211 2.64 -4.45 -12.44
CA ILE A 211 3.08 -3.15 -12.96
C ILE A 211 4.57 -3.17 -13.26
N TYR A 212 5.40 -3.41 -12.25
CA TYR A 212 6.85 -3.40 -12.42
C TYR A 212 7.38 -4.53 -13.30
N PRO A 213 6.85 -5.76 -13.27
CA PRO A 213 7.15 -6.77 -14.29
C PRO A 213 6.84 -6.33 -15.72
N THR A 214 5.75 -5.54 -15.91
CA THR A 214 5.44 -4.97 -17.24
C THR A 214 6.49 -3.94 -17.67
N LEU A 215 6.88 -3.04 -16.76
CA LEU A 215 7.94 -2.07 -17.03
C LEU A 215 9.27 -2.76 -17.31
N TRP A 216 9.60 -3.80 -16.55
CA TRP A 216 10.80 -4.60 -16.77
C TRP A 216 10.83 -5.25 -18.16
N LEU A 217 9.70 -5.82 -18.60
CA LEU A 217 9.57 -6.35 -19.97
C LEU A 217 9.69 -5.25 -21.01
N GLN A 218 9.14 -4.07 -20.75
CA GLN A 218 9.23 -2.95 -21.68
C GLN A 218 10.65 -2.41 -21.81
N ASP A 219 11.34 -2.24 -20.69
CA ASP A 219 12.70 -1.69 -20.66
C ASP A 219 13.71 -2.63 -21.31
N ASN A 220 13.58 -3.94 -21.10
CA ASN A 220 14.54 -4.91 -21.60
C ASN A 220 14.22 -5.43 -23.02
N TYR A 221 12.92 -5.50 -23.38
CA TYR A 221 12.52 -6.16 -24.63
C TYR A 221 11.59 -5.30 -25.50
N GLY A 222 11.15 -4.12 -25.05
CA GLY A 222 10.15 -3.29 -25.75
C GLY A 222 8.78 -3.94 -25.83
N GLN A 223 8.46 -4.86 -24.92
CA GLN A 223 7.23 -5.65 -24.86
C GLN A 223 6.58 -5.47 -23.49
N LYS A 224 5.31 -5.86 -23.36
CA LYS A 224 4.54 -5.76 -22.11
C LYS A 224 4.11 -7.14 -21.64
N ILE A 225 3.64 -7.20 -20.40
CA ILE A 225 3.08 -8.44 -19.86
C ILE A 225 1.88 -8.94 -20.68
N THR A 226 1.11 -8.01 -21.26
CA THR A 226 -0.02 -8.34 -22.16
C THR A 226 0.38 -8.89 -23.52
N ASP A 227 1.66 -8.79 -23.90
CA ASP A 227 2.19 -9.36 -25.14
C ASP A 227 2.62 -10.82 -24.96
N LEU A 228 2.58 -11.34 -23.73
CA LEU A 228 2.85 -12.74 -23.44
C LEU A 228 1.66 -13.62 -23.81
N ASP A 229 1.90 -14.73 -24.50
CA ASP A 229 0.87 -15.63 -25.01
C ASP A 229 0.13 -16.42 -23.93
N ASN A 230 0.81 -16.69 -22.80
CA ASN A 230 0.33 -17.62 -21.77
C ASN A 230 0.33 -16.98 -20.38
N LEU A 231 -0.69 -16.15 -20.11
CA LEU A 231 -0.89 -15.52 -18.80
C LEU A 231 -1.98 -16.23 -18.01
N VAL A 232 -1.72 -16.44 -16.72
CA VAL A 232 -2.69 -16.91 -15.73
C VAL A 232 -2.77 -15.86 -14.63
N GLN A 233 -3.87 -15.14 -14.57
CA GLN A 233 -4.13 -14.21 -13.46
C GLN A 233 -4.52 -15.01 -12.22
N VAL A 234 -3.95 -14.61 -11.08
CA VAL A 234 -4.21 -15.18 -9.75
C VAL A 234 -4.62 -14.09 -8.77
N ASP A 235 -5.27 -14.48 -7.69
CA ASP A 235 -5.81 -13.54 -6.70
C ASP A 235 -4.86 -13.31 -5.51
N SER A 236 -3.89 -14.19 -5.29
CA SER A 236 -2.88 -14.08 -4.22
C SER A 236 -1.53 -14.67 -4.63
N TYR A 237 -0.46 -14.25 -3.95
CA TYR A 237 0.87 -14.82 -4.17
C TYR A 237 0.94 -16.29 -3.73
N GLY A 238 0.27 -16.67 -2.64
CA GLY A 238 0.16 -18.09 -2.23
C GLY A 238 -0.44 -18.96 -3.34
N SER A 239 -1.50 -18.49 -4.02
CA SER A 239 -2.09 -19.14 -5.19
C SER A 239 -1.12 -19.23 -6.38
N ALA A 240 -0.28 -18.20 -6.58
CA ALA A 240 0.78 -18.24 -7.60
C ALA A 240 1.83 -19.31 -7.29
N PHE A 241 2.32 -19.37 -6.04
CA PHE A 241 3.29 -20.36 -5.61
C PHE A 241 2.74 -21.80 -5.66
N ALA A 242 1.48 -22.02 -5.27
CA ALA A 242 0.81 -23.30 -5.41
C ALA A 242 0.78 -23.79 -6.87
N ARG A 243 0.47 -22.90 -7.82
CA ARG A 243 0.49 -23.22 -9.26
C ARG A 243 1.88 -23.49 -9.79
N LEU A 244 2.89 -22.72 -9.33
CA LEU A 244 4.29 -22.93 -9.68
C LEU A 244 4.78 -24.30 -9.16
N ALA A 245 4.48 -24.63 -7.90
CA ALA A 245 4.81 -25.91 -7.28
C ALA A 245 4.14 -27.09 -8.01
N ALA A 246 2.90 -26.90 -8.47
CA ALA A 246 2.17 -27.92 -9.26
C ALA A 246 2.57 -27.97 -10.74
N GLU A 247 3.56 -27.16 -11.16
CA GLU A 247 4.02 -27.06 -12.57
C GLU A 247 2.90 -26.67 -13.55
N GLN A 248 1.88 -25.94 -13.05
CA GLN A 248 0.79 -25.39 -13.88
C GLN A 248 1.19 -24.08 -14.58
N VAL A 249 2.22 -23.42 -14.05
CA VAL A 249 2.89 -22.28 -14.65
C VAL A 249 4.40 -22.47 -14.55
N ASP A 250 5.14 -21.85 -15.46
CA ASP A 250 6.60 -21.96 -15.52
C ASP A 250 7.28 -20.84 -14.73
N ILE A 251 6.63 -19.68 -14.69
CA ILE A 251 7.11 -18.45 -14.08
C ILE A 251 6.00 -17.87 -13.20
N LEU A 252 6.38 -17.26 -12.08
CA LEU A 252 5.55 -16.31 -11.36
C LEU A 252 6.28 -14.98 -11.14
N VAL A 253 5.54 -13.91 -10.87
CA VAL A 253 6.08 -12.61 -10.46
C VAL A 253 5.61 -12.29 -9.06
N SER A 254 6.52 -11.81 -8.19
CA SER A 254 6.23 -11.56 -6.79
C SER A 254 7.20 -10.55 -6.18
N TYR A 255 6.86 -10.02 -5.00
CA TYR A 255 7.78 -9.21 -4.21
C TYR A 255 9.02 -10.02 -3.77
N ALA A 256 10.14 -9.37 -3.60
CA ALA A 256 11.38 -9.95 -3.05
C ALA A 256 11.32 -9.99 -1.50
N ASP A 257 11.63 -11.07 -0.79
CA ASP A 257 11.75 -12.39 -1.40
C ASP A 257 10.62 -13.29 -0.90
N ALA A 258 9.56 -13.37 -1.67
CA ALA A 258 8.36 -14.13 -1.31
C ALA A 258 8.60 -15.64 -1.19
N ARG A 259 9.76 -16.14 -1.65
CA ARG A 259 10.14 -17.54 -1.45
C ARG A 259 10.27 -17.87 0.03
N ARG A 260 10.71 -16.91 0.87
CA ARG A 260 10.83 -17.09 2.33
C ARG A 260 9.47 -17.35 2.97
N ASP A 261 8.48 -16.58 2.58
CA ASP A 261 7.12 -16.68 3.12
C ASP A 261 6.42 -17.98 2.70
N ASN A 262 6.86 -18.58 1.59
CA ASN A 262 6.29 -19.81 1.04
C ASN A 262 7.18 -21.06 1.27
N GLU A 263 8.30 -20.93 2.01
CA GLU A 263 9.25 -22.04 2.21
C GLU A 263 8.62 -23.22 2.94
N GLU A 264 7.87 -22.95 4.01
CA GLU A 264 7.19 -24.00 4.77
C GLU A 264 6.08 -24.68 3.94
N ALA A 265 5.25 -23.87 3.27
CA ALA A 265 4.17 -24.36 2.41
C ALA A 265 4.70 -25.18 1.23
N TRP A 266 5.87 -24.83 0.70
CA TRP A 266 6.46 -25.50 -0.47
C TRP A 266 6.65 -27.01 -0.26
N GLN A 267 7.23 -27.40 0.87
CA GLN A 267 7.43 -28.82 1.21
C GLN A 267 6.24 -29.42 1.98
N GLY A 268 5.53 -28.62 2.77
CA GLY A 268 4.40 -29.06 3.58
C GLY A 268 3.11 -29.18 2.76
N GLU A 269 2.52 -28.06 2.39
CA GLU A 269 1.21 -28.02 1.72
C GLU A 269 1.29 -28.42 0.24
N PHE A 270 2.33 -27.93 -0.47
CA PHE A 270 2.49 -28.21 -1.91
C PHE A 270 3.24 -29.52 -2.18
N GLU A 271 3.63 -30.24 -1.12
CA GLU A 271 4.22 -31.59 -1.17
C GLU A 271 5.46 -31.71 -2.07
N ARG A 272 6.25 -30.61 -2.24
CA ARG A 272 7.50 -30.65 -2.99
C ARG A 272 8.57 -31.40 -2.20
N LYS A 273 9.47 -32.11 -2.92
CA LYS A 273 10.50 -32.93 -2.30
C LYS A 273 11.75 -32.18 -1.91
N ASN A 274 12.11 -31.21 -2.72
CA ASN A 274 13.26 -30.35 -2.49
C ASN A 274 12.80 -29.00 -1.94
N SER A 275 13.72 -28.19 -1.46
CA SER A 275 13.41 -26.85 -0.97
C SER A 275 12.97 -25.92 -2.11
N ILE A 276 12.27 -24.85 -1.78
CA ILE A 276 11.93 -23.79 -2.73
C ILE A 276 13.20 -23.17 -3.34
N TRP A 277 14.29 -23.12 -2.57
CA TRP A 277 15.58 -22.58 -2.99
C TRP A 277 16.31 -23.44 -4.00
N ASP A 278 16.08 -24.77 -3.96
CA ASP A 278 16.66 -25.72 -4.92
C ASP A 278 15.85 -25.79 -6.22
N GLU A 279 14.53 -25.53 -6.16
CA GLU A 279 13.61 -25.74 -7.27
C GLU A 279 13.19 -24.48 -8.00
N THR A 280 13.51 -23.28 -7.43
CA THR A 280 13.16 -22.01 -8.04
C THR A 280 14.39 -21.14 -8.26
N ASN A 281 14.39 -20.38 -9.35
CA ASN A 281 15.45 -19.45 -9.67
C ASN A 281 14.87 -18.11 -10.13
N VAL A 282 15.52 -17.01 -9.76
CA VAL A 282 15.19 -15.68 -10.27
C VAL A 282 15.74 -15.55 -11.68
N VAL A 283 14.90 -15.14 -12.61
CA VAL A 283 15.26 -14.96 -14.02
C VAL A 283 15.09 -13.50 -14.48
N GLY A 284 14.61 -12.65 -13.61
CA GLY A 284 14.54 -11.21 -13.81
C GLY A 284 14.27 -10.49 -12.49
N VAL A 285 14.78 -9.26 -12.37
CA VAL A 285 14.61 -8.39 -11.21
C VAL A 285 14.21 -7.01 -11.68
N THR A 286 13.22 -6.41 -11.05
CA THR A 286 12.75 -5.07 -11.41
C THR A 286 13.53 -3.97 -10.69
N ALA A 287 13.37 -2.72 -11.14
CA ALA A 287 13.73 -1.55 -10.35
C ALA A 287 13.00 -1.56 -8.98
N GLY A 288 13.51 -0.76 -8.04
CA GLY A 288 12.90 -0.61 -6.71
C GLY A 288 11.48 -0.03 -6.79
N ILE A 289 10.58 -0.63 -6.04
CA ILE A 289 9.15 -0.29 -5.88
C ILE A 289 9.01 0.41 -4.54
N TYR A 290 8.42 1.61 -4.50
CA TYR A 290 8.15 2.27 -3.23
C TYR A 290 7.11 1.46 -2.43
N ASN A 291 7.27 1.37 -1.10
CA ASN A 291 6.50 0.44 -0.27
C ASN A 291 5.00 0.75 -0.24
N ASP A 292 4.24 -0.20 0.30
CA ASP A 292 2.79 -0.13 0.45
C ASP A 292 2.37 1.05 1.33
N THR A 293 1.15 1.56 1.08
CA THR A 293 0.61 2.71 1.78
C THR A 293 -0.29 2.31 2.93
N ILE A 294 -0.36 3.18 3.95
CA ILE A 294 -1.57 3.36 4.74
C ILE A 294 -2.23 4.62 4.22
N SER A 295 -3.39 4.47 3.61
CA SER A 295 -4.14 5.55 2.98
C SER A 295 -5.48 5.77 3.65
N ALA A 296 -5.91 7.03 3.73
CA ALA A 296 -7.21 7.43 4.26
C ALA A 296 -8.17 7.80 3.12
N SER A 297 -9.45 7.56 3.32
CA SER A 297 -10.48 8.03 2.41
C SER A 297 -10.64 9.55 2.50
N LYS A 298 -10.64 10.24 1.35
CA LYS A 298 -11.03 11.66 1.23
C LYS A 298 -12.54 11.85 1.29
N ASN A 299 -13.33 10.79 1.09
CA ASN A 299 -14.79 10.83 0.99
C ASN A 299 -15.50 10.26 2.22
N SER A 300 -14.78 9.79 3.23
CA SER A 300 -15.35 9.43 4.53
C SER A 300 -15.49 10.69 5.38
N GLU A 301 -16.71 11.02 5.80
CA GLU A 301 -17.01 12.16 6.66
C GLU A 301 -16.32 12.09 8.03
N LYS A 302 -15.92 10.89 8.46
CA LYS A 302 -15.20 10.66 9.72
C LYS A 302 -13.73 11.05 9.65
N MET A 303 -13.11 10.93 8.46
CA MET A 303 -11.68 11.14 8.25
C MET A 303 -11.34 12.62 8.16
N THR A 304 -11.55 13.35 9.29
CA THR A 304 -11.09 14.74 9.43
C THR A 304 -9.55 14.80 9.44
N ASP A 305 -8.99 15.98 9.21
CA ASP A 305 -7.53 16.14 9.21
C ASP A 305 -6.91 15.78 10.57
N GLU A 306 -7.63 16.07 11.68
CA GLU A 306 -7.21 15.69 13.02
C GLU A 306 -7.21 14.16 13.22
N LEU A 307 -8.25 13.47 12.73
CA LEU A 307 -8.30 12.00 12.82
C LEU A 307 -7.24 11.36 11.94
N LYS A 308 -6.99 11.87 10.72
CA LYS A 308 -5.92 11.39 9.85
C LYS A 308 -4.55 11.49 10.54
N ALA A 309 -4.27 12.64 11.18
CA ALA A 309 -3.03 12.81 11.95
C ALA A 309 -2.95 11.83 13.14
N ALA A 310 -4.06 11.60 13.84
CA ALA A 310 -4.11 10.61 14.93
C ALA A 310 -3.91 9.18 14.42
N VAL A 311 -4.54 8.80 13.32
CA VAL A 311 -4.35 7.49 12.67
C VAL A 311 -2.88 7.29 12.24
N GLN A 312 -2.28 8.32 11.64
CA GLN A 312 -0.87 8.30 11.26
C GLN A 312 0.03 8.04 12.48
N GLN A 313 -0.17 8.77 13.57
CA GLN A 313 0.61 8.58 14.79
C GLN A 313 0.32 7.22 15.44
N ALA A 314 -0.93 6.75 15.44
CA ALA A 314 -1.31 5.48 16.01
C ALA A 314 -0.60 4.31 15.31
N PHE A 315 -0.59 4.27 13.97
CA PHE A 315 0.12 3.22 13.24
C PHE A 315 1.64 3.25 13.48
N ILE A 316 2.26 4.44 13.58
CA ILE A 316 3.68 4.57 13.94
C ILE A 316 3.93 3.99 15.33
N ASN A 317 3.12 4.35 16.33
CA ASN A 317 3.28 3.87 17.71
C ASN A 317 3.06 2.35 17.80
N ILE A 318 2.02 1.83 17.15
CA ILE A 318 1.73 0.39 17.09
C ILE A 318 2.93 -0.38 16.54
N ALA A 319 3.54 0.10 15.47
CA ALA A 319 4.70 -0.54 14.84
C ALA A 319 5.97 -0.55 15.73
N GLU A 320 6.01 0.23 16.80
CA GLU A 320 7.11 0.20 17.78
C GLU A 320 6.92 -0.87 18.86
N THR A 321 5.70 -1.41 19.03
CA THR A 321 5.39 -2.44 20.03
C THR A 321 5.67 -3.85 19.48
N ASP A 322 5.95 -4.81 20.37
CA ASP A 322 6.16 -6.21 19.96
C ASP A 322 4.90 -6.81 19.34
N GLU A 323 3.72 -6.54 19.92
CA GLU A 323 2.44 -7.02 19.40
C GLU A 323 2.08 -6.39 18.06
N GLY A 324 2.32 -5.09 17.92
CA GLY A 324 2.09 -4.39 16.65
C GLY A 324 3.00 -4.89 15.52
N LYS A 325 4.28 -5.16 15.82
CA LYS A 325 5.22 -5.75 14.86
C LYS A 325 4.76 -7.13 14.39
N GLU A 326 4.23 -7.96 15.30
CA GLU A 326 3.65 -9.24 14.92
C GLU A 326 2.48 -9.07 13.93
N VAL A 327 1.58 -8.12 14.21
CA VAL A 327 0.43 -7.82 13.35
C VAL A 327 0.85 -7.34 11.97
N ILE A 328 1.75 -6.34 11.88
CA ILE A 328 2.13 -5.75 10.59
C ILE A 328 3.02 -6.65 9.75
N SER A 329 3.66 -7.65 10.37
CA SER A 329 4.52 -8.62 9.70
C SER A 329 3.80 -9.46 8.66
N ILE A 330 2.45 -9.54 8.70
CA ILE A 330 1.63 -10.23 7.69
C ILE A 330 1.89 -9.70 6.25
N TYR A 331 2.28 -8.43 6.13
CA TYR A 331 2.69 -7.82 4.87
C TYR A 331 4.21 -7.57 4.79
N SER A 332 4.99 -8.24 5.64
CA SER A 332 6.44 -8.04 5.76
C SER A 332 6.81 -6.60 6.12
N HIS A 333 5.92 -5.88 6.82
CA HIS A 333 6.21 -4.55 7.32
C HIS A 333 7.01 -4.62 8.61
N GLU A 334 7.94 -3.69 8.79
CA GLU A 334 8.75 -3.51 10.00
C GLU A 334 8.40 -2.23 10.75
N GLY A 335 7.78 -1.27 10.07
CA GLY A 335 7.40 0.03 10.61
C GLY A 335 6.73 0.91 9.57
N TYR A 336 6.56 2.18 9.92
CA TYR A 336 5.93 3.18 9.06
C TYR A 336 6.66 4.51 9.10
N GLN A 337 6.63 5.24 7.99
CA GLN A 337 7.13 6.61 7.84
C GLN A 337 6.06 7.48 7.18
N GLU A 338 6.07 8.77 7.48
CA GLU A 338 5.23 9.73 6.77
C GLU A 338 5.50 9.65 5.25
N ALA A 339 4.44 9.68 4.47
CA ALA A 339 4.52 9.66 3.02
C ALA A 339 3.73 10.82 2.41
N GLN A 340 4.14 11.19 1.21
CA GLN A 340 3.49 12.21 0.41
C GLN A 340 3.03 11.62 -0.92
N ASP A 341 2.02 12.19 -1.49
CA ASP A 341 1.47 11.80 -2.78
C ASP A 341 2.55 11.70 -3.89
N SER A 342 3.50 12.64 -3.89
CA SER A 342 4.63 12.67 -4.85
C SER A 342 5.61 11.51 -4.72
N ASP A 343 5.62 10.78 -3.60
CA ASP A 343 6.48 9.61 -3.42
C ASP A 343 6.08 8.46 -4.36
N TYR A 344 4.82 8.49 -4.84
CA TYR A 344 4.21 7.52 -5.74
C TYR A 344 4.14 7.98 -7.21
N ASP A 345 4.85 9.04 -7.60
CA ASP A 345 4.86 9.54 -8.99
C ASP A 345 5.35 8.49 -10.00
N LYS A 346 6.32 7.66 -9.61
CA LYS A 346 6.78 6.54 -10.47
C LYS A 346 5.68 5.51 -10.74
N GLU A 347 4.81 5.25 -9.75
CA GLU A 347 3.64 4.38 -9.92
C GLU A 347 2.63 4.99 -10.88
N ARG A 348 2.41 6.31 -10.82
CA ARG A 348 1.55 7.04 -11.78
C ARG A 348 2.10 6.98 -13.19
N ASP A 349 3.40 7.28 -13.35
CA ASP A 349 4.05 7.19 -14.66
C ASP A 349 3.92 5.78 -15.25
N ALA A 350 4.10 4.75 -14.41
CA ALA A 350 3.91 3.37 -14.79
C ALA A 350 2.48 3.07 -15.26
N GLN A 351 1.48 3.56 -14.53
CA GLN A 351 0.06 3.39 -14.91
C GLN A 351 -0.28 4.11 -16.21
N VAL A 352 0.27 5.30 -16.46
CA VAL A 352 0.10 6.02 -17.74
C VAL A 352 0.66 5.18 -18.90
N ILE A 353 1.86 4.62 -18.75
CA ILE A 353 2.48 3.74 -19.75
C ILE A 353 1.62 2.51 -20.05
N LEU A 354 1.00 1.93 -19.02
CA LEU A 354 0.11 0.78 -19.16
C LEU A 354 -1.21 1.15 -19.87
N GLN A 355 -1.75 2.34 -19.62
CA GLN A 355 -3.02 2.81 -20.23
C GLN A 355 -2.86 3.26 -21.68
N GLU A 356 -1.76 3.92 -22.04
CA GLU A 356 -1.49 4.33 -23.43
C GLU A 356 -1.30 3.15 -24.39
N ALA A 357 -1.23 1.98 -23.84
CA ALA A 357 -0.93 0.75 -24.55
C ALA A 357 -2.15 -0.14 -24.82
N ASN A 358 -3.31 0.21 -24.32
CA ASN A 358 -4.60 -0.41 -24.56
C ASN A 358 -5.42 0.44 -25.54
#